data_ac671aab7c08349bcb4f61ae73662505
#
_entry.id   ac671aab7c08349bcb4f61ae73662505
#
_cell.length_a   1.000
_cell.length_b   1.000
_cell.length_c   1.000
_cell.angle_alpha   90.00
_cell.angle_beta   90.00
_cell.angle_gamma   90.00
#
_symmetry.space_group_name_H-M   'P 1'
#
loop_
_entity.id
_entity.type
_entity.pdbx_description
1 polymer ?
#
loop_
_entity_poly.entity_id
_entity_poly.type
_entity_poly.pdbx_seq_one_letter_code
_entity_poly.pdbx_strand_id
1 'polypeptide(L)'
;MSRILILGAGLSSTNLIEYLLGNAPAYGWTIRIGDLSLEAAAGKLGGNPNGQAFKFDIFNAEQLSAEVAWADVAISMLPAFMHPVVAKECVRQGKHLLTASYVSDAMKSLHDEARQKGVALMNELGVDPGIDHMSAMRMIDGIRNKGGRITGFISNTGGLIAPECDNNPWNYKFTWNPRNVVLAGQGVTHFLENGEHKYIPYHRLYSNIRTYNIPPYGEFEMYPNRDSLKYREIYGINDIQTIIRGTLRRSGYSKAWDVFVQLGMTDDTYKMEGSEMLTKREFLNSFLPYNPTETVEEKLQRVIPAAQDKIIFNKLKWLGIFDNELIGMANASPAQLLQRIMEEKLGLEPNDKDILIMQHIFDYELDGKKFQKKSTLTLVGEDTVHTAMAKTVGTPLAIAAKMLMTGQVNDRGVVMPIKPHLYNPILNELEEYGVKFVEEERQL
;
A
#
# COMPACT_ATOMS: atom_id res chain seq x y z
N MET A 1 -7.77 24.38 -21.87
CA MET A 1 -6.54 23.65 -21.47
C MET A 1 -6.64 23.35 -19.98
N SER A 2 -6.63 22.10 -19.59
CA SER A 2 -6.69 21.74 -18.18
C SER A 2 -5.27 21.58 -17.61
N ARG A 3 -5.07 22.04 -16.39
CA ARG A 3 -3.77 22.10 -15.71
C ARG A 3 -3.76 21.09 -14.56
N ILE A 4 -2.80 20.18 -14.61
CA ILE A 4 -2.64 19.09 -13.65
C ILE A 4 -1.41 19.36 -12.81
N LEU A 5 -1.56 19.38 -11.49
CA LEU A 5 -0.48 19.45 -10.53
C LEU A 5 -0.27 18.08 -9.90
N ILE A 6 0.92 17.55 -10.02
CA ILE A 6 1.33 16.30 -9.36
C ILE A 6 2.33 16.66 -8.26
N LEU A 7 2.04 16.29 -7.02
CA LEU A 7 2.90 16.51 -5.86
C LEU A 7 3.44 15.17 -5.36
N GLY A 8 4.75 14.97 -5.52
CA GLY A 8 5.48 13.74 -5.24
C GLY A 8 5.85 12.97 -6.51
N ALA A 9 7.14 12.71 -6.70
CA ALA A 9 7.74 11.97 -7.82
C ALA A 9 8.42 10.66 -7.36
N GLY A 10 7.84 9.99 -6.33
CA GLY A 10 8.35 8.75 -5.76
C GLY A 10 8.20 7.53 -6.67
N LEU A 11 8.55 6.34 -6.14
CA LEU A 11 8.55 5.08 -6.88
C LEU A 11 7.21 4.77 -7.55
N SER A 12 6.10 4.98 -6.87
CA SER A 12 4.75 4.63 -7.35
C SER A 12 4.14 5.64 -8.33
N SER A 13 4.83 6.75 -8.67
CA SER A 13 4.29 7.80 -9.53
C SER A 13 4.57 7.60 -11.03
N THR A 14 5.44 6.65 -11.40
CA THR A 14 5.90 6.49 -12.79
C THR A 14 4.73 6.33 -13.77
N ASN A 15 3.94 5.29 -13.60
CA ASN A 15 2.83 4.99 -14.53
C ASN A 15 1.73 6.06 -14.51
N LEU A 16 1.50 6.74 -13.37
CA LEU A 16 0.62 7.91 -13.29
C LEU A 16 1.11 9.04 -14.22
N ILE A 17 2.38 9.41 -14.08
CA ILE A 17 2.97 10.53 -14.83
C ILE A 17 3.01 10.20 -16.32
N GLU A 18 3.47 9.02 -16.69
CA GLU A 18 3.53 8.58 -18.10
C GLU A 18 2.15 8.53 -18.75
N TYR A 19 1.15 8.00 -18.06
CA TYR A 19 -0.23 7.99 -18.54
C TYR A 19 -0.75 9.40 -18.82
N LEU A 20 -0.56 10.33 -17.87
CA LEU A 20 -1.05 11.70 -18.02
C LEU A 20 -0.27 12.45 -19.11
N LEU A 21 1.04 12.30 -19.20
CA LEU A 21 1.86 12.90 -20.26
C LEU A 21 1.52 12.34 -21.64
N GLY A 22 1.28 11.03 -21.75
CA GLY A 22 0.88 10.39 -23.01
C GLY A 22 -0.48 10.87 -23.52
N ASN A 23 -1.40 11.17 -22.62
CA ASN A 23 -2.74 11.68 -22.95
C ASN A 23 -2.78 13.23 -23.10
N ALA A 24 -1.75 13.96 -22.64
CA ALA A 24 -1.73 15.42 -22.64
C ALA A 24 -1.97 16.06 -24.01
N PRO A 25 -1.37 15.57 -25.12
CA PRO A 25 -1.63 16.17 -26.44
C PRO A 25 -3.10 16.02 -26.89
N ALA A 26 -3.70 14.87 -26.64
CA ALA A 26 -5.07 14.59 -27.07
C ALA A 26 -6.13 15.43 -26.33
N TYR A 27 -5.86 15.74 -25.05
CA TYR A 27 -6.79 16.49 -24.18
C TYR A 27 -6.36 17.94 -23.94
N GLY A 28 -5.23 18.37 -24.46
CA GLY A 28 -4.69 19.72 -24.23
C GLY A 28 -4.31 20.00 -22.80
N TRP A 29 -3.71 19.01 -22.10
CA TRP A 29 -3.28 19.15 -20.72
C TRP A 29 -1.89 19.75 -20.61
N THR A 30 -1.68 20.53 -19.55
CA THR A 30 -0.36 20.97 -19.09
C THR A 30 -0.12 20.41 -17.70
N ILE A 31 1.03 19.78 -17.48
CA ILE A 31 1.33 19.03 -16.25
C ILE A 31 2.49 19.72 -15.53
N ARG A 32 2.36 19.92 -14.21
CA ARG A 32 3.46 20.28 -13.33
C ARG A 32 3.73 19.18 -12.33
N ILE A 33 5.01 18.87 -12.13
CA ILE A 33 5.47 17.82 -11.20
C ILE A 33 6.36 18.49 -10.17
N GLY A 34 5.89 18.51 -8.91
CA GLY A 34 6.63 19.06 -7.77
C GLY A 34 7.12 17.96 -6.83
N ASP A 35 8.40 18.01 -6.47
CA ASP A 35 9.03 17.13 -5.47
C ASP A 35 10.11 17.90 -4.70
N LEU A 36 10.47 17.43 -3.50
CA LEU A 36 11.62 17.98 -2.76
C LEU A 36 12.91 17.85 -3.58
N SER A 37 13.05 16.77 -4.36
CA SER A 37 14.11 16.56 -5.35
C SER A 37 13.63 17.00 -6.73
N LEU A 38 14.17 18.13 -7.21
CA LEU A 38 13.96 18.56 -8.59
C LEU A 38 14.42 17.50 -9.60
N GLU A 39 15.49 16.78 -9.28
CA GLU A 39 16.05 15.72 -10.12
C GLU A 39 15.05 14.57 -10.27
N ALA A 40 14.42 14.12 -9.17
CA ALA A 40 13.40 13.08 -9.20
C ALA A 40 12.20 13.49 -10.08
N ALA A 41 11.70 14.72 -9.92
CA ALA A 41 10.60 15.26 -10.73
C ALA A 41 10.98 15.37 -12.22
N ALA A 42 12.17 15.87 -12.51
CA ALA A 42 12.69 16.01 -13.88
C ALA A 42 12.94 14.64 -14.55
N GLY A 43 13.46 13.68 -13.79
CA GLY A 43 13.66 12.29 -14.25
C GLY A 43 12.34 11.65 -14.66
N LYS A 44 11.28 11.80 -13.87
CA LYS A 44 9.94 11.29 -14.21
C LYS A 44 9.32 12.00 -15.42
N LEU A 45 9.62 13.29 -15.61
CA LEU A 45 9.14 14.05 -16.76
C LEU A 45 9.80 13.60 -18.07
N GLY A 46 11.06 13.15 -18.03
CA GLY A 46 11.79 12.64 -19.19
C GLY A 46 11.93 13.66 -20.34
N GLY A 47 11.91 14.96 -20.05
CA GLY A 47 11.98 16.02 -21.08
C GLY A 47 10.70 16.20 -21.91
N ASN A 48 9.56 15.63 -21.50
CA ASN A 48 8.29 15.77 -22.22
C ASN A 48 7.84 17.23 -22.27
N PRO A 49 7.53 17.80 -23.48
CA PRO A 49 7.19 19.22 -23.62
C PRO A 49 5.85 19.64 -22.98
N ASN A 50 4.98 18.68 -22.66
CA ASN A 50 3.68 18.94 -22.01
C ASN A 50 3.78 19.06 -20.49
N GLY A 51 4.99 18.96 -19.92
CA GLY A 51 5.19 19.01 -18.50
C GLY A 51 6.32 19.93 -18.06
N GLN A 52 6.29 20.31 -16.79
CA GLN A 52 7.32 21.08 -16.11
C GLN A 52 7.61 20.47 -14.75
N ALA A 53 8.89 20.20 -14.46
CA ALA A 53 9.35 19.79 -13.14
C ALA A 53 9.78 21.01 -12.32
N PHE A 54 9.52 20.99 -11.00
CA PHE A 54 9.95 22.04 -10.09
C PHE A 54 10.24 21.51 -8.69
N LYS A 55 11.09 22.21 -7.95
CA LYS A 55 11.34 21.88 -6.54
C LYS A 55 10.16 22.36 -5.70
N PHE A 56 9.59 21.46 -4.90
CA PHE A 56 8.41 21.72 -4.10
C PHE A 56 8.62 21.26 -2.66
N ASP A 57 8.29 22.16 -1.73
CA ASP A 57 8.23 21.87 -0.30
C ASP A 57 6.80 22.08 0.21
N ILE A 58 6.15 21.01 0.66
CA ILE A 58 4.78 21.04 1.20
C ILE A 58 4.64 21.96 2.42
N PHE A 59 5.73 22.19 3.16
CA PHE A 59 5.73 23.07 4.33
C PHE A 59 5.88 24.56 3.95
N ASN A 60 6.13 24.87 2.69
CA ASN A 60 6.05 26.23 2.16
C ASN A 60 4.61 26.56 1.73
N ALA A 61 3.84 27.17 2.63
CA ALA A 61 2.43 27.45 2.42
C ALA A 61 2.17 28.40 1.23
N GLU A 62 3.07 29.36 0.96
CA GLU A 62 2.94 30.28 -0.17
C GLU A 62 3.12 29.54 -1.49
N GLN A 63 4.11 28.67 -1.58
CA GLN A 63 4.34 27.83 -2.75
C GLN A 63 3.17 26.89 -2.99
N LEU A 64 2.68 26.18 -1.94
CA LEU A 64 1.51 25.31 -2.05
C LEU A 64 0.31 26.08 -2.58
N SER A 65 0.04 27.27 -2.01
CA SER A 65 -1.09 28.10 -2.43
C SER A 65 -0.98 28.53 -3.90
N ALA A 66 0.20 28.94 -4.34
CA ALA A 66 0.44 29.37 -5.73
C ALA A 66 0.28 28.20 -6.73
N GLU A 67 0.81 27.03 -6.40
CA GLU A 67 0.73 25.86 -7.29
C GLU A 67 -0.69 25.29 -7.36
N VAL A 68 -1.42 25.27 -6.25
CA VAL A 68 -2.86 24.88 -6.25
C VAL A 68 -3.68 25.89 -7.02
N ALA A 69 -3.41 27.19 -6.92
CA ALA A 69 -4.09 28.23 -7.70
C ALA A 69 -3.90 28.03 -9.21
N TRP A 70 -2.71 27.64 -9.63
CA TRP A 70 -2.42 27.34 -11.03
C TRP A 70 -3.20 26.15 -11.55
N ALA A 71 -3.42 25.11 -10.73
CA ALA A 71 -4.01 23.84 -11.16
C ALA A 71 -5.54 23.91 -11.31
N ASP A 72 -6.11 23.04 -12.13
CA ASP A 72 -7.52 22.68 -12.13
C ASP A 72 -7.77 21.42 -11.29
N VAL A 73 -6.81 20.51 -11.32
CA VAL A 73 -6.78 19.27 -10.55
C VAL A 73 -5.40 19.07 -9.93
N ALA A 74 -5.35 18.76 -8.64
CA ALA A 74 -4.15 18.35 -7.94
C ALA A 74 -4.17 16.82 -7.70
N ILE A 75 -3.02 16.17 -7.84
CA ILE A 75 -2.82 14.76 -7.52
C ILE A 75 -1.71 14.69 -6.47
N SER A 76 -2.02 14.14 -5.31
CA SER A 76 -1.05 14.04 -4.21
C SER A 76 -0.54 12.60 -4.08
N MET A 77 0.76 12.44 -4.38
CA MET A 77 1.56 11.22 -4.18
C MET A 77 2.52 11.36 -3.00
N LEU A 78 2.28 12.34 -2.14
CA LEU A 78 3.04 12.59 -0.92
C LEU A 78 2.76 11.52 0.16
N PRO A 79 3.52 11.48 1.26
CA PRO A 79 3.17 10.69 2.44
C PRO A 79 1.75 10.99 2.96
N ALA A 80 1.05 9.97 3.46
CA ALA A 80 -0.38 10.03 3.77
C ALA A 80 -0.78 11.17 4.72
N PHE A 81 0.06 11.53 5.70
CA PHE A 81 -0.21 12.59 6.66
C PHE A 81 -0.18 14.01 6.03
N MET A 82 0.38 14.16 4.85
CA MET A 82 0.47 15.43 4.11
C MET A 82 -0.76 15.68 3.22
N HIS A 83 -1.51 14.65 2.83
CA HIS A 83 -2.67 14.83 1.95
C HIS A 83 -3.72 15.82 2.50
N PRO A 84 -4.04 15.83 3.82
CA PRO A 84 -4.99 16.80 4.36
C PRO A 84 -4.54 18.25 4.23
N VAL A 85 -3.23 18.52 4.18
CA VAL A 85 -2.68 19.87 3.96
C VAL A 85 -3.01 20.35 2.55
N VAL A 86 -2.75 19.50 1.54
CA VAL A 86 -3.09 19.77 0.14
C VAL A 86 -4.61 19.88 -0.02
N ALA A 87 -5.38 18.98 0.61
CA ALA A 87 -6.84 18.96 0.52
C ALA A 87 -7.48 20.25 1.04
N LYS A 88 -7.04 20.75 2.20
CA LYS A 88 -7.51 22.03 2.75
C LYS A 88 -7.29 23.18 1.78
N GLU A 89 -6.12 23.23 1.17
CA GLU A 89 -5.80 24.28 0.21
C GLU A 89 -6.64 24.13 -1.07
N CYS A 90 -6.82 22.90 -1.58
CA CYS A 90 -7.68 22.64 -2.72
C CYS A 90 -9.13 23.04 -2.46
N VAL A 91 -9.69 22.69 -1.30
CA VAL A 91 -11.06 23.08 -0.90
C VAL A 91 -11.17 24.60 -0.77
N ARG A 92 -10.17 25.26 -0.15
CA ARG A 92 -10.16 26.72 -0.01
C ARG A 92 -10.26 27.42 -1.36
N GLN A 93 -9.59 26.88 -2.39
CA GLN A 93 -9.49 27.48 -3.73
C GLN A 93 -10.49 26.89 -4.76
N GLY A 94 -11.37 25.97 -4.36
CA GLY A 94 -12.33 25.35 -5.28
C GLY A 94 -11.67 24.42 -6.32
N LYS A 95 -10.57 23.74 -5.95
CA LYS A 95 -9.81 22.83 -6.81
C LYS A 95 -10.04 21.38 -6.40
N HIS A 96 -9.99 20.45 -7.36
CA HIS A 96 -10.13 19.04 -7.09
C HIS A 96 -8.81 18.43 -6.60
N LEU A 97 -8.91 17.36 -5.79
CA LEU A 97 -7.75 16.58 -5.33
C LEU A 97 -8.02 15.08 -5.53
N LEU A 98 -6.99 14.36 -5.97
CA LEU A 98 -6.98 12.91 -6.02
C LEU A 98 -5.76 12.35 -5.25
N THR A 99 -5.93 11.21 -4.59
CA THR A 99 -4.86 10.47 -3.93
C THR A 99 -5.14 8.97 -3.86
N ALA A 100 -4.07 8.17 -3.81
CA ALA A 100 -4.14 6.71 -3.65
C ALA A 100 -4.37 6.28 -2.19
N SER A 101 -4.25 7.18 -1.22
CA SER A 101 -4.26 6.84 0.21
C SER A 101 -5.66 6.69 0.79
N TYR A 102 -5.72 5.97 1.91
CA TYR A 102 -6.94 5.82 2.71
C TYR A 102 -7.53 7.16 3.13
N VAL A 103 -8.87 7.21 3.22
CA VAL A 103 -9.58 8.35 3.81
C VAL A 103 -9.24 8.43 5.30
N SER A 104 -8.49 9.47 5.69
CA SER A 104 -8.23 9.81 7.09
C SER A 104 -9.36 10.63 7.71
N ASP A 105 -9.44 10.69 9.04
CA ASP A 105 -10.44 11.53 9.73
C ASP A 105 -10.29 13.01 9.36
N ALA A 106 -9.04 13.48 9.18
CA ALA A 106 -8.77 14.83 8.73
C ALA A 106 -9.26 15.08 7.29
N MET A 107 -9.16 14.07 6.40
CA MET A 107 -9.74 14.15 5.06
C MET A 107 -11.27 14.12 5.12
N LYS A 108 -11.84 13.20 5.91
CA LYS A 108 -13.28 13.04 6.09
C LYS A 108 -13.95 14.32 6.61
N SER A 109 -13.28 15.06 7.50
CA SER A 109 -13.80 16.31 8.05
C SER A 109 -13.99 17.42 7.00
N LEU A 110 -13.37 17.31 5.82
CA LEU A 110 -13.51 18.27 4.72
C LEU A 110 -14.70 17.96 3.81
N HIS A 111 -15.45 16.87 4.04
CA HIS A 111 -16.50 16.39 3.13
C HIS A 111 -17.54 17.45 2.78
N ASP A 112 -18.14 18.05 3.81
CA ASP A 112 -19.28 18.99 3.62
C ASP A 112 -18.81 20.29 2.97
N GLU A 113 -17.66 20.84 3.39
CA GLU A 113 -17.11 22.05 2.80
C GLU A 113 -16.73 21.81 1.32
N ALA A 114 -16.08 20.70 1.01
CA ALA A 114 -15.73 20.33 -0.35
C ALA A 114 -16.99 20.17 -1.22
N ARG A 115 -18.05 19.55 -0.69
CA ARG A 115 -19.32 19.37 -1.37
C ARG A 115 -20.00 20.71 -1.67
N GLN A 116 -20.04 21.63 -0.69
CA GLN A 116 -20.62 22.96 -0.87
C GLN A 116 -19.88 23.79 -1.92
N LYS A 117 -18.55 23.62 -2.01
CA LYS A 117 -17.72 24.32 -3.01
C LYS A 117 -17.63 23.62 -4.36
N GLY A 118 -18.34 22.50 -4.55
CA GLY A 118 -18.29 21.73 -5.78
C GLY A 118 -16.96 21.01 -6.01
N VAL A 119 -16.18 20.74 -4.95
CA VAL A 119 -14.87 20.09 -5.01
C VAL A 119 -15.02 18.60 -4.84
N ALA A 120 -14.31 17.80 -5.65
CA ALA A 120 -14.09 16.37 -5.45
C ALA A 120 -12.76 16.16 -4.73
N LEU A 121 -12.79 15.45 -3.61
CA LEU A 121 -11.64 14.90 -2.90
C LEU A 121 -11.68 13.38 -3.08
N MET A 122 -11.10 12.90 -4.17
CA MET A 122 -11.12 11.48 -4.50
C MET A 122 -9.96 10.77 -3.81
N ASN A 123 -10.29 9.77 -3.03
CA ASN A 123 -9.34 8.99 -2.22
C ASN A 123 -9.44 7.51 -2.58
N GLU A 124 -8.47 6.74 -2.10
CA GLU A 124 -8.45 5.28 -2.27
C GLU A 124 -8.47 4.88 -3.76
N LEU A 125 -7.62 5.54 -4.56
CA LEU A 125 -7.50 5.33 -6.00
C LEU A 125 -6.20 4.61 -6.37
N GLY A 126 -5.62 3.84 -5.43
CA GLY A 126 -4.42 3.04 -5.64
C GLY A 126 -4.73 1.56 -5.88
N VAL A 127 -3.91 0.69 -5.30
CA VAL A 127 -4.10 -0.77 -5.39
C VAL A 127 -4.82 -1.33 -4.17
N ASP A 128 -4.35 -1.01 -2.97
CA ASP A 128 -4.90 -1.32 -1.65
C ASP A 128 -4.50 -0.18 -0.68
N PRO A 129 -5.36 0.83 -0.62
CA PRO A 129 -6.76 0.92 -1.10
C PRO A 129 -6.91 1.40 -2.56
N GLY A 130 -7.88 0.81 -3.26
CA GLY A 130 -8.31 1.27 -4.59
C GLY A 130 -8.82 0.14 -5.48
N ILE A 131 -7.95 -0.55 -6.22
CA ILE A 131 -8.33 -1.70 -7.06
C ILE A 131 -9.04 -2.76 -6.24
N ASP A 132 -8.62 -2.98 -4.98
CA ASP A 132 -9.27 -3.90 -4.04
C ASP A 132 -10.74 -3.56 -3.81
N HIS A 133 -11.07 -2.27 -3.65
CA HIS A 133 -12.45 -1.81 -3.48
C HIS A 133 -13.25 -1.93 -4.77
N MET A 134 -12.65 -1.49 -5.87
CA MET A 134 -13.30 -1.49 -7.19
C MET A 134 -13.65 -2.90 -7.63
N SER A 135 -12.71 -3.83 -7.55
CA SER A 135 -12.92 -5.22 -7.92
C SER A 135 -13.87 -5.95 -6.96
N ALA A 136 -13.76 -5.70 -5.64
CA ALA A 136 -14.70 -6.23 -4.66
C ALA A 136 -16.13 -5.76 -4.94
N MET A 137 -16.35 -4.47 -5.17
CA MET A 137 -17.67 -3.91 -5.46
C MET A 137 -18.26 -4.44 -6.77
N ARG A 138 -17.44 -4.59 -7.83
CA ARG A 138 -17.89 -5.22 -9.09
C ARG A 138 -18.39 -6.64 -8.84
N MET A 139 -17.71 -7.42 -7.99
CA MET A 139 -18.14 -8.77 -7.64
C MET A 139 -19.37 -8.79 -6.75
N ILE A 140 -19.42 -7.93 -5.72
CA ILE A 140 -20.57 -7.79 -4.82
C ILE A 140 -21.82 -7.47 -5.62
N ASP A 141 -21.76 -6.46 -6.47
CA ASP A 141 -22.90 -6.07 -7.30
C ASP A 141 -23.27 -7.17 -8.32
N GLY A 142 -22.27 -7.87 -8.88
CA GLY A 142 -22.49 -9.01 -9.77
C GLY A 142 -23.21 -10.19 -9.09
N ILE A 143 -22.88 -10.50 -7.84
CA ILE A 143 -23.58 -11.53 -7.05
C ILE A 143 -24.99 -11.08 -6.69
N ARG A 144 -25.16 -9.84 -6.23
CA ARG A 144 -26.48 -9.28 -5.84
C ARG A 144 -27.44 -9.19 -7.02
N ASN A 145 -26.97 -8.78 -8.19
CA ASN A 145 -27.79 -8.69 -9.39
C ASN A 145 -28.35 -10.04 -9.85
N LYS A 146 -27.72 -11.15 -9.43
CA LYS A 146 -28.22 -12.53 -9.62
C LYS A 146 -29.14 -12.99 -8.49
N GLY A 147 -29.40 -12.15 -7.46
CA GLY A 147 -30.16 -12.51 -6.28
C GLY A 147 -29.36 -13.23 -5.19
N GLY A 148 -28.02 -13.28 -5.30
CA GLY A 148 -27.14 -13.91 -4.33
C GLY A 148 -26.97 -13.07 -3.05
N ARG A 149 -26.84 -13.75 -1.89
CA ARG A 149 -26.56 -13.17 -0.58
C ARG A 149 -25.11 -13.53 -0.17
N ILE A 150 -24.27 -12.53 -0.01
CA ILE A 150 -22.86 -12.70 0.39
C ILE A 150 -22.80 -13.07 1.87
N THR A 151 -22.12 -14.15 2.21
CA THR A 151 -21.96 -14.66 3.57
C THR A 151 -20.52 -14.55 4.07
N GLY A 152 -19.54 -14.52 3.16
CA GLY A 152 -18.13 -14.39 3.47
C GLY A 152 -17.38 -13.56 2.43
N PHE A 153 -16.41 -12.77 2.88
CA PHE A 153 -15.49 -12.01 2.05
C PHE A 153 -14.09 -11.98 2.65
N ILE A 154 -13.12 -12.48 1.90
CA ILE A 154 -11.70 -12.40 2.25
C ILE A 154 -10.98 -11.71 1.10
N SER A 155 -10.20 -10.68 1.40
CA SER A 155 -9.40 -9.94 0.44
C SER A 155 -7.94 -9.96 0.85
N ASN A 156 -7.09 -10.56 0.03
CA ASN A 156 -5.67 -10.71 0.28
C ASN A 156 -4.86 -9.96 -0.78
N THR A 157 -3.87 -9.15 -0.35
CA THR A 157 -3.01 -8.39 -1.27
C THR A 157 -1.55 -8.50 -0.86
N GLY A 158 -0.65 -8.63 -1.82
CA GLY A 158 0.80 -8.62 -1.59
C GLY A 158 1.58 -8.01 -2.74
N GLY A 159 2.43 -7.02 -2.43
CA GLY A 159 3.51 -6.59 -3.30
C GLY A 159 4.76 -7.38 -2.91
N LEU A 160 5.32 -8.14 -3.83
CA LEU A 160 6.33 -9.16 -3.61
C LEU A 160 7.40 -9.07 -4.70
N ILE A 161 8.49 -9.81 -4.52
CA ILE A 161 9.47 -10.02 -5.59
C ILE A 161 8.97 -11.09 -6.55
N ALA A 162 9.18 -10.91 -7.87
CA ALA A 162 8.84 -11.92 -8.86
C ALA A 162 9.67 -13.19 -8.66
N PRO A 163 9.13 -14.38 -8.95
CA PRO A 163 9.83 -15.65 -8.66
C PRO A 163 11.22 -15.75 -9.30
N GLU A 164 11.39 -15.22 -10.50
CA GLU A 164 12.67 -15.22 -11.21
C GLU A 164 13.73 -14.29 -10.60
N CYS A 165 13.32 -13.36 -9.74
CA CYS A 165 14.18 -12.40 -9.05
C CYS A 165 14.28 -12.69 -7.54
N ASP A 166 13.66 -13.80 -7.08
CA ASP A 166 13.65 -14.20 -5.68
C ASP A 166 14.94 -14.93 -5.30
N ASN A 167 15.98 -14.15 -4.98
CA ASN A 167 17.35 -14.59 -4.79
C ASN A 167 17.87 -14.44 -3.34
N ASN A 168 16.99 -14.23 -2.38
CA ASN A 168 17.37 -14.05 -0.98
C ASN A 168 16.53 -14.92 -0.02
N PRO A 169 17.04 -15.22 1.19
CA PRO A 169 16.34 -16.13 2.10
C PRO A 169 15.04 -15.57 2.67
N TRP A 170 14.79 -14.26 2.58
CA TRP A 170 13.53 -13.64 3.03
C TRP A 170 12.41 -13.79 2.02
N ASN A 171 12.72 -14.15 0.76
CA ASN A 171 11.78 -14.20 -0.35
C ASN A 171 10.99 -12.88 -0.46
N TYR A 172 11.69 -11.78 -0.23
CA TYR A 172 11.14 -10.44 -0.17
C TYR A 172 12.17 -9.40 -0.59
N LYS A 173 11.72 -8.37 -1.31
CA LYS A 173 12.43 -7.11 -1.53
C LYS A 173 11.45 -5.94 -1.41
N PHE A 174 11.95 -4.75 -1.10
CA PHE A 174 11.12 -3.56 -1.02
C PHE A 174 10.73 -3.07 -2.42
N THR A 175 9.49 -3.30 -2.80
CA THR A 175 8.91 -2.85 -4.09
C THR A 175 8.17 -1.52 -3.96
N TRP A 176 8.04 -1.02 -2.75
CA TRP A 176 7.38 0.23 -2.39
C TRP A 176 8.01 0.81 -1.12
N ASN A 177 7.36 1.79 -0.46
CA ASN A 177 7.94 2.52 0.66
C ASN A 177 8.37 1.61 1.82
N PRO A 178 9.69 1.46 2.10
CA PRO A 178 10.21 0.59 3.16
C PRO A 178 9.68 0.95 4.55
N ARG A 179 9.47 2.24 4.82
CA ARG A 179 8.91 2.71 6.09
C ARG A 179 7.55 2.10 6.38
N ASN A 180 6.67 2.08 5.39
CA ASN A 180 5.34 1.52 5.52
C ASN A 180 5.37 0.00 5.73
N VAL A 181 6.40 -0.69 5.21
CA VAL A 181 6.60 -2.13 5.46
C VAL A 181 7.02 -2.38 6.90
N VAL A 182 7.99 -1.60 7.42
CA VAL A 182 8.47 -1.75 8.80
C VAL A 182 7.36 -1.44 9.83
N LEU A 183 6.50 -0.47 9.54
CA LEU A 183 5.37 -0.09 10.39
C LEU A 183 4.09 -0.87 10.10
N ALA A 184 4.13 -1.85 9.18
CA ALA A 184 2.94 -2.63 8.83
C ALA A 184 2.39 -3.41 10.02
N GLY A 185 1.07 -3.40 10.17
CA GLY A 185 0.37 -4.17 11.20
C GLY A 185 0.37 -3.53 12.60
N GLN A 186 1.00 -2.37 12.80
CA GLN A 186 0.90 -1.66 14.08
C GLN A 186 -0.55 -1.35 14.45
N GLY A 187 -0.87 -1.44 15.74
CA GLY A 187 -2.21 -1.32 16.28
C GLY A 187 -2.90 -2.67 16.47
N VAL A 188 -4.23 -2.65 16.56
CA VAL A 188 -5.05 -3.85 16.71
C VAL A 188 -5.70 -4.19 15.38
N THR A 189 -5.55 -5.43 14.95
CA THR A 189 -6.29 -5.97 13.81
C THR A 189 -7.65 -6.48 14.27
N HIS A 190 -8.71 -6.06 13.58
CA HIS A 190 -10.08 -6.40 13.92
C HIS A 190 -10.84 -6.90 12.68
N PHE A 191 -11.43 -8.10 12.78
CA PHE A 191 -12.20 -8.73 11.72
C PHE A 191 -13.34 -9.58 12.27
N LEU A 192 -14.23 -10.01 11.37
CA LEU A 192 -15.32 -10.94 11.70
C LEU A 192 -15.03 -12.30 11.05
N GLU A 193 -15.24 -13.36 11.81
CA GLU A 193 -15.11 -14.73 11.33
C GLU A 193 -16.24 -15.59 11.89
N ASN A 194 -17.06 -16.17 11.00
CA ASN A 194 -18.23 -16.99 11.37
C ASN A 194 -19.15 -16.30 12.39
N GLY A 195 -19.37 -14.99 12.24
CA GLY A 195 -20.19 -14.19 13.14
C GLY A 195 -19.50 -13.73 14.42
N GLU A 196 -18.27 -14.14 14.67
CA GLU A 196 -17.52 -13.78 15.86
C GLU A 196 -16.50 -12.66 15.59
N HIS A 197 -16.45 -11.66 16.44
CA HIS A 197 -15.42 -10.62 16.43
C HIS A 197 -14.08 -11.17 16.88
N LYS A 198 -13.05 -10.98 16.05
CA LYS A 198 -11.67 -11.37 16.36
C LYS A 198 -10.78 -10.15 16.43
N TYR A 199 -9.99 -10.06 17.50
CA TYR A 199 -9.02 -9.00 17.74
C TYR A 199 -7.63 -9.61 17.88
N ILE A 200 -6.68 -9.14 17.05
CA ILE A 200 -5.29 -9.59 17.13
C ILE A 200 -4.44 -8.36 17.46
N PRO A 201 -3.86 -8.26 18.67
CA PRO A 201 -2.92 -7.21 19.01
C PRO A 201 -1.61 -7.38 18.22
N TYR A 202 -0.89 -6.29 17.96
CA TYR A 202 0.28 -6.27 17.10
C TYR A 202 1.32 -7.35 17.40
N HIS A 203 1.68 -7.53 18.68
CA HIS A 203 2.67 -8.51 19.13
C HIS A 203 2.27 -9.98 18.86
N ARG A 204 1.03 -10.24 18.42
CA ARG A 204 0.54 -11.57 18.05
C ARG A 204 0.16 -11.68 16.58
N LEU A 205 0.35 -10.63 15.80
CA LEU A 205 -0.13 -10.57 14.43
C LEU A 205 0.55 -11.61 13.54
N TYR A 206 1.86 -11.67 13.60
CA TYR A 206 2.66 -12.54 12.72
C TYR A 206 2.72 -14.00 13.15
N SER A 207 2.16 -14.32 14.32
CA SER A 207 1.90 -15.71 14.75
C SER A 207 0.49 -16.21 14.39
N ASN A 208 -0.39 -15.32 13.91
CA ASN A 208 -1.77 -15.65 13.47
C ASN A 208 -1.87 -15.62 11.94
N ILE A 209 -1.11 -16.48 11.29
CA ILE A 209 -1.08 -16.58 9.83
C ILE A 209 -2.05 -17.64 9.31
N ARG A 210 -2.50 -17.44 8.06
CA ARG A 210 -3.24 -18.43 7.26
C ARG A 210 -2.45 -18.69 5.98
N THR A 211 -2.60 -19.88 5.44
CA THR A 211 -1.92 -20.28 4.21
C THR A 211 -2.90 -20.29 3.04
N TYR A 212 -2.48 -19.72 1.92
CA TYR A 212 -3.22 -19.71 0.66
C TYR A 212 -2.34 -20.22 -0.47
N ASN A 213 -2.86 -21.15 -1.27
CA ASN A 213 -2.23 -21.55 -2.53
C ASN A 213 -2.83 -20.75 -3.69
N ILE A 214 -1.97 -20.01 -4.40
CA ILE A 214 -2.36 -19.14 -5.53
C ILE A 214 -1.58 -19.58 -6.77
N PRO A 215 -2.15 -20.48 -7.60
CA PRO A 215 -1.49 -20.92 -8.81
C PRO A 215 -1.22 -19.80 -9.82
N PRO A 216 -0.11 -19.84 -10.59
CA PRO A 216 0.96 -20.85 -10.56
C PRO A 216 2.04 -20.55 -9.51
N TYR A 217 1.86 -19.55 -8.67
CA TYR A 217 2.90 -18.99 -7.80
C TYR A 217 3.08 -19.73 -6.46
N GLY A 218 2.24 -20.74 -6.18
CA GLY A 218 2.36 -21.62 -5.01
C GLY A 218 1.80 -21.02 -3.72
N GLU A 219 2.43 -21.36 -2.60
CA GLU A 219 1.95 -21.07 -1.25
C GLU A 219 2.38 -19.70 -0.74
N PHE A 220 1.45 -19.04 -0.06
CA PHE A 220 1.64 -17.74 0.60
C PHE A 220 1.10 -17.79 2.03
N GLU A 221 1.80 -17.08 2.93
CA GLU A 221 1.28 -16.73 4.24
C GLU A 221 0.45 -15.44 4.14
N MET A 222 -0.65 -15.39 4.87
CA MET A 222 -1.46 -14.19 5.04
C MET A 222 -1.59 -13.88 6.52
N TYR A 223 -1.33 -12.65 6.91
CA TYR A 223 -1.73 -12.10 8.19
C TYR A 223 -2.84 -11.06 7.99
N PRO A 224 -3.86 -11.02 8.89
CA PRO A 224 -4.94 -10.04 8.81
C PRO A 224 -4.41 -8.61 8.94
N ASN A 225 -5.03 -7.67 8.21
CA ASN A 225 -4.55 -6.30 8.11
C ASN A 225 -5.59 -5.31 8.65
N ARG A 226 -5.21 -4.54 9.68
CA ARG A 226 -5.98 -3.42 10.24
C ARG A 226 -7.43 -3.78 10.62
N ASP A 227 -8.33 -2.80 10.61
CA ASP A 227 -9.77 -2.98 10.81
C ASP A 227 -10.47 -3.30 9.49
N SER A 228 -10.92 -4.57 9.37
CA SER A 228 -11.71 -5.03 8.22
C SER A 228 -13.18 -4.64 8.31
N LEU A 229 -13.71 -4.37 9.53
CA LEU A 229 -15.15 -4.22 9.75
C LEU A 229 -15.73 -2.91 9.24
N LYS A 230 -14.91 -1.85 9.14
CA LYS A 230 -15.35 -0.58 8.57
C LYS A 230 -15.87 -0.73 7.13
N TYR A 231 -15.43 -1.77 6.41
CA TYR A 231 -15.84 -2.03 5.03
C TYR A 231 -17.20 -2.71 4.91
N ARG A 232 -17.78 -3.22 6.01
CA ARG A 232 -19.15 -3.77 6.00
C ARG A 232 -20.16 -2.73 5.55
N GLU A 233 -20.10 -1.55 6.15
CA GLU A 233 -20.98 -0.43 5.82
C GLU A 233 -20.66 0.12 4.44
N ILE A 234 -19.37 0.33 4.14
CA ILE A 234 -18.89 0.89 2.86
C ILE A 234 -19.36 0.04 1.68
N TYR A 235 -19.29 -1.30 1.80
CA TYR A 235 -19.72 -2.24 0.73
C TYR A 235 -21.21 -2.61 0.84
N GLY A 236 -21.90 -2.15 1.88
CA GLY A 236 -23.31 -2.48 2.12
C GLY A 236 -23.53 -3.97 2.44
N ILE A 237 -22.58 -4.67 3.06
CA ILE A 237 -22.63 -6.09 3.44
C ILE A 237 -22.72 -6.24 4.97
N ASN A 238 -23.60 -5.50 5.61
CA ASN A 238 -23.67 -5.41 7.08
C ASN A 238 -24.02 -6.73 7.78
N ASP A 239 -24.71 -7.64 7.09
CA ASP A 239 -25.12 -8.95 7.57
C ASP A 239 -24.11 -10.08 7.33
N ILE A 240 -22.94 -9.76 6.76
CA ILE A 240 -21.89 -10.73 6.46
C ILE A 240 -21.38 -11.41 7.73
N GLN A 241 -21.10 -12.73 7.62
CA GLN A 241 -20.61 -13.53 8.74
C GLN A 241 -19.08 -13.58 8.82
N THR A 242 -18.41 -13.39 7.70
CA THR A 242 -16.93 -13.36 7.65
C THR A 242 -16.46 -12.22 6.77
N ILE A 243 -15.63 -11.33 7.31
CA ILE A 243 -14.95 -10.30 6.53
C ILE A 243 -13.52 -10.12 7.05
N ILE A 244 -12.54 -10.39 6.18
CA ILE A 244 -11.11 -10.35 6.51
C ILE A 244 -10.36 -9.70 5.35
N ARG A 245 -9.53 -8.71 5.68
CA ARG A 245 -8.50 -8.20 4.77
C ARG A 245 -7.15 -8.65 5.26
N GLY A 246 -6.29 -9.10 4.35
CA GLY A 246 -5.00 -9.68 4.69
C GLY A 246 -3.87 -9.25 3.78
N THR A 247 -2.67 -9.34 4.32
CA THR A 247 -1.43 -9.07 3.58
C THR A 247 -0.73 -10.39 3.29
N LEU A 248 -0.40 -10.61 2.00
CA LEU A 248 0.32 -11.81 1.56
C LEU A 248 1.83 -11.64 1.70
N ARG A 249 2.49 -12.71 2.10
CA ARG A 249 3.95 -12.87 2.11
C ARG A 249 4.33 -14.29 1.68
N ARG A 250 5.58 -14.49 1.25
CA ARG A 250 6.11 -15.84 1.04
C ARG A 250 6.24 -16.59 2.36
N SER A 251 6.13 -17.91 2.31
CA SER A 251 6.22 -18.77 3.48
C SER A 251 7.54 -18.57 4.27
N GLY A 252 7.42 -18.48 5.59
CA GLY A 252 8.53 -18.22 6.52
C GLY A 252 8.93 -16.75 6.69
N TYR A 253 8.26 -15.81 6.01
CA TYR A 253 8.46 -14.36 6.26
C TYR A 253 7.92 -13.97 7.64
N SER A 254 6.68 -14.34 7.93
CA SER A 254 5.99 -13.88 9.15
C SER A 254 6.70 -14.31 10.43
N LYS A 255 7.17 -15.55 10.50
CA LYS A 255 7.91 -16.04 11.66
C LYS A 255 9.24 -15.30 11.89
N ALA A 256 9.95 -14.95 10.82
CA ALA A 256 11.19 -14.21 10.93
C ALA A 256 10.93 -12.74 11.30
N TRP A 257 9.87 -12.15 10.74
CA TRP A 257 9.44 -10.79 11.10
C TRP A 257 9.00 -10.68 12.56
N ASP A 258 8.33 -11.69 13.07
CA ASP A 258 7.84 -11.75 14.45
C ASP A 258 8.96 -11.59 15.47
N VAL A 259 10.19 -12.00 15.16
CA VAL A 259 11.38 -11.77 16.01
C VAL A 259 11.59 -10.29 16.29
N PHE A 260 11.51 -9.45 15.26
CA PHE A 260 11.66 -8.00 15.41
C PHE A 260 10.50 -7.37 16.18
N VAL A 261 9.29 -7.89 15.96
CA VAL A 261 8.08 -7.42 16.67
C VAL A 261 8.18 -7.76 18.16
N GLN A 262 8.53 -9.00 18.50
CA GLN A 262 8.67 -9.45 19.90
C GLN A 262 9.76 -8.70 20.65
N LEU A 263 10.83 -8.27 19.98
CA LEU A 263 11.89 -7.46 20.55
C LEU A 263 11.54 -5.96 20.65
N GLY A 264 10.48 -5.49 19.96
CA GLY A 264 10.15 -4.06 19.91
C GLY A 264 11.00 -3.25 18.91
N MET A 265 11.74 -3.91 18.03
CA MET A 265 12.60 -3.25 17.04
C MET A 265 11.82 -2.52 15.93
N THR A 266 10.52 -2.74 15.85
CA THR A 266 9.60 -2.06 14.93
C THR A 266 8.92 -0.83 15.56
N ASP A 267 9.27 -0.46 16.80
CA ASP A 267 8.69 0.68 17.50
C ASP A 267 9.21 2.02 16.92
N ASP A 268 8.30 2.96 16.70
CA ASP A 268 8.59 4.30 16.19
C ASP A 268 8.22 5.41 17.17
N THR A 269 7.82 5.07 18.38
CA THR A 269 7.27 6.01 19.36
C THR A 269 8.34 6.76 20.16
N TYR A 270 9.58 6.28 20.15
CA TYR A 270 10.71 6.90 20.86
C TYR A 270 12.00 6.91 20.02
N LYS A 271 12.98 7.69 20.47
CA LYS A 271 14.30 7.78 19.86
C LYS A 271 15.34 7.11 20.77
N MET A 272 16.29 6.41 20.17
CA MET A 272 17.39 5.77 20.88
C MET A 272 18.52 6.76 21.08
N GLU A 273 18.96 6.91 22.34
CA GLU A 273 20.11 7.74 22.67
C GLU A 273 21.40 7.15 22.06
N GLY A 274 22.25 8.00 21.48
CA GLY A 274 23.50 7.58 20.86
C GLY A 274 23.34 6.68 19.64
N SER A 275 22.19 6.72 18.97
CA SER A 275 21.85 5.81 17.85
C SER A 275 22.85 5.88 16.68
N GLU A 276 23.58 6.99 16.51
CA GLU A 276 24.64 7.18 15.51
C GLU A 276 25.88 6.34 15.75
N MET A 277 26.11 5.92 17.01
CA MET A 277 27.26 5.12 17.42
C MET A 277 26.96 3.63 17.50
N LEU A 278 25.71 3.22 17.33
CA LEU A 278 25.32 1.82 17.43
C LEU A 278 25.76 1.04 16.19
N THR A 279 26.43 -0.09 16.44
CA THR A 279 26.55 -1.16 15.44
C THR A 279 25.26 -1.94 15.34
N LYS A 280 25.06 -2.68 14.25
CA LYS A 280 23.89 -3.56 14.05
C LYS A 280 23.77 -4.56 15.21
N ARG A 281 24.88 -5.13 15.65
CA ARG A 281 24.97 -6.05 16.82
C ARG A 281 24.57 -5.38 18.13
N GLU A 282 25.06 -4.19 18.41
CA GLU A 282 24.72 -3.43 19.61
C GLU A 282 23.27 -2.99 19.62
N PHE A 283 22.73 -2.60 18.46
CA PHE A 283 21.32 -2.30 18.30
C PHE A 283 20.46 -3.51 18.67
N LEU A 284 20.72 -4.69 18.13
CA LEU A 284 20.02 -5.92 18.52
C LEU A 284 20.19 -6.22 20.01
N ASN A 285 21.43 -6.11 20.54
CA ASN A 285 21.75 -6.40 21.95
C ASN A 285 21.01 -5.46 22.91
N SER A 286 20.66 -4.23 22.48
CA SER A 286 19.93 -3.26 23.31
C SER A 286 18.53 -3.75 23.72
N PHE A 287 17.96 -4.71 23.00
CA PHE A 287 16.66 -5.32 23.28
C PHE A 287 16.76 -6.66 24.05
N LEU A 288 17.97 -7.10 24.35
CA LEU A 288 18.21 -8.39 25.01
C LEU A 288 18.64 -8.19 26.46
N PRO A 289 18.29 -9.12 27.36
CA PRO A 289 18.75 -9.03 28.76
C PRO A 289 20.27 -9.01 28.88
N TYR A 290 20.78 -8.24 29.83
CA TYR A 290 22.20 -8.23 30.11
C TYR A 290 22.69 -9.61 30.59
N ASN A 291 23.68 -10.15 29.91
CA ASN A 291 24.44 -11.33 30.33
C ASN A 291 25.86 -11.21 29.76
N PRO A 292 26.91 -11.14 30.63
CA PRO A 292 28.29 -10.95 30.19
C PRO A 292 28.94 -12.22 29.63
N THR A 293 28.34 -13.39 29.80
CA THR A 293 28.90 -14.68 29.39
C THR A 293 28.28 -15.24 28.11
N GLU A 294 27.09 -14.74 27.71
CA GLU A 294 26.41 -15.17 26.50
C GLU A 294 26.69 -14.22 25.33
N THR A 295 26.84 -14.79 24.15
CA THR A 295 26.86 -14.04 22.90
C THR A 295 25.47 -13.43 22.59
N VAL A 296 25.40 -12.45 21.69
CA VAL A 296 24.13 -11.84 21.27
C VAL A 296 23.21 -12.88 20.63
N GLU A 297 23.77 -13.82 19.86
CA GLU A 297 23.09 -14.93 19.24
C GLU A 297 22.44 -15.87 20.27
N GLU A 298 23.20 -16.26 21.30
CA GLU A 298 22.69 -17.13 22.39
C GLU A 298 21.60 -16.44 23.20
N LYS A 299 21.76 -15.14 23.53
CA LYS A 299 20.73 -14.34 24.20
C LYS A 299 19.46 -14.29 23.36
N LEU A 300 19.58 -14.03 22.06
CA LEU A 300 18.42 -13.97 21.16
C LEU A 300 17.68 -15.31 21.14
N GLN A 301 18.37 -16.42 20.93
CA GLN A 301 17.76 -17.76 20.89
C GLN A 301 17.11 -18.16 22.21
N ARG A 302 17.63 -17.68 23.35
CA ARG A 302 17.05 -17.89 24.67
C ARG A 302 15.77 -17.07 24.88
N VAL A 303 15.77 -15.81 24.44
CA VAL A 303 14.64 -14.87 24.66
C VAL A 303 13.51 -15.10 23.65
N ILE A 304 13.86 -15.39 22.41
CA ILE A 304 12.91 -15.58 21.30
C ILE A 304 13.00 -17.03 20.79
N PRO A 305 12.13 -17.93 21.24
CA PRO A 305 12.18 -19.34 20.83
C PRO A 305 12.15 -19.56 19.31
N ALA A 306 11.48 -18.69 18.56
CA ALA A 306 11.46 -18.74 17.10
C ALA A 306 12.86 -18.61 16.48
N ALA A 307 13.79 -17.90 17.13
CA ALA A 307 15.17 -17.76 16.66
C ALA A 307 16.03 -19.01 16.85
N GLN A 308 15.51 -20.08 17.49
CA GLN A 308 16.15 -21.40 17.53
C GLN A 308 15.95 -22.18 16.23
N ASP A 309 14.94 -21.83 15.44
CA ASP A 309 14.75 -22.37 14.09
C ASP A 309 15.89 -21.89 13.17
N LYS A 310 16.63 -22.85 12.60
CA LYS A 310 17.79 -22.57 11.73
C LYS A 310 17.41 -21.71 10.50
N ILE A 311 16.22 -21.88 9.96
CA ILE A 311 15.76 -21.12 8.79
C ILE A 311 15.57 -19.64 9.19
N ILE A 312 14.89 -19.41 10.30
CA ILE A 312 14.66 -18.06 10.85
C ILE A 312 15.99 -17.42 11.21
N PHE A 313 16.83 -18.14 11.95
CA PHE A 313 18.14 -17.64 12.36
C PHE A 313 19.01 -17.24 11.15
N ASN A 314 19.02 -18.06 10.09
CA ASN A 314 19.74 -17.76 8.86
C ASN A 314 19.19 -16.52 8.13
N LYS A 315 17.88 -16.26 8.16
CA LYS A 315 17.29 -15.02 7.64
C LYS A 315 17.82 -13.80 8.39
N LEU A 316 17.85 -13.86 9.71
CA LEU A 316 18.38 -12.78 10.56
C LEU A 316 19.87 -12.54 10.31
N LYS A 317 20.66 -13.63 10.26
CA LYS A 317 22.09 -13.56 9.97
C LYS A 317 22.37 -12.98 8.58
N TRP A 318 21.59 -13.37 7.58
CA TRP A 318 21.73 -12.87 6.23
C TRP A 318 21.48 -11.35 6.14
N LEU A 319 20.58 -10.78 6.94
CA LEU A 319 20.39 -9.34 7.06
C LEU A 319 21.60 -8.60 7.63
N GLY A 320 22.54 -9.30 8.26
CA GLY A 320 23.69 -8.70 8.91
C GLY A 320 23.39 -8.11 10.29
N ILE A 321 22.26 -8.48 10.93
CA ILE A 321 21.85 -7.90 12.22
C ILE A 321 22.85 -8.17 13.36
N PHE A 322 23.74 -9.15 13.18
CA PHE A 322 24.80 -9.52 14.11
C PHE A 322 26.16 -8.88 13.78
N ASP A 323 26.25 -8.04 12.74
CA ASP A 323 27.50 -7.45 12.27
C ASP A 323 27.93 -6.26 13.16
N ASN A 324 29.25 -6.04 13.27
CA ASN A 324 29.83 -4.91 14.01
C ASN A 324 29.94 -3.63 13.15
N GLU A 325 29.15 -3.53 12.10
CA GLU A 325 29.08 -2.37 11.23
C GLU A 325 28.16 -1.31 11.83
N LEU A 326 28.58 -0.03 11.78
CA LEU A 326 27.79 1.10 12.27
C LEU A 326 26.54 1.31 11.40
N ILE A 327 25.40 1.56 12.04
CA ILE A 327 24.16 1.93 11.33
C ILE A 327 24.22 3.38 10.87
N GLY A 328 24.85 4.27 11.64
CA GLY A 328 25.18 5.64 11.26
C GLY A 328 23.97 6.58 11.16
N MET A 329 22.97 6.40 12.01
CA MET A 329 21.77 7.26 12.06
C MET A 329 21.63 7.94 13.42
N ALA A 330 21.72 9.27 13.46
CA ALA A 330 21.51 10.06 14.65
C ALA A 330 20.03 10.28 14.97
N ASN A 331 19.69 10.28 16.26
CA ASN A 331 18.32 10.56 16.75
C ASN A 331 17.25 9.70 16.06
N ALA A 332 17.55 8.41 15.91
CA ALA A 332 16.70 7.45 15.21
C ALA A 332 15.83 6.63 16.16
N SER A 333 14.61 6.28 15.71
CA SER A 333 13.79 5.29 16.41
C SER A 333 14.24 3.86 16.08
N PRO A 334 13.88 2.85 16.90
CA PRO A 334 14.15 1.46 16.58
C PRO A 334 13.71 1.08 15.17
N ALA A 335 12.51 1.46 14.78
CA ALA A 335 11.97 1.19 13.44
C ALA A 335 12.79 1.85 12.33
N GLN A 336 13.37 3.03 12.55
CA GLN A 336 14.23 3.69 11.57
C GLN A 336 15.58 2.96 11.42
N LEU A 337 16.17 2.51 12.53
CA LEU A 337 17.41 1.73 12.50
C LEU A 337 17.20 0.38 11.81
N LEU A 338 16.11 -0.34 12.15
CA LEU A 338 15.76 -1.59 11.48
C LEU A 338 15.54 -1.39 9.99
N GLN A 339 14.80 -0.35 9.60
CA GLN A 339 14.59 0.00 8.19
C GLN A 339 15.93 0.19 7.46
N ARG A 340 16.85 0.95 8.03
CA ARG A 340 18.17 1.21 7.43
C ARG A 340 18.96 -0.08 7.19
N ILE A 341 18.98 -1.00 8.18
CA ILE A 341 19.63 -2.30 8.05
C ILE A 341 18.99 -3.12 6.92
N MET A 342 17.66 -3.13 6.84
CA MET A 342 16.94 -3.91 5.84
C MET A 342 17.10 -3.36 4.42
N GLU A 343 17.13 -2.05 4.25
CA GLU A 343 17.32 -1.41 2.95
C GLU A 343 18.62 -1.80 2.27
N GLU A 344 19.67 -2.10 3.01
CA GLU A 344 20.97 -2.54 2.47
C GLU A 344 20.88 -3.89 1.75
N LYS A 345 19.97 -4.77 2.15
CA LYS A 345 19.88 -6.15 1.65
C LYS A 345 18.60 -6.43 0.87
N LEU A 346 17.52 -5.69 1.16
CA LEU A 346 16.20 -5.93 0.58
C LEU A 346 15.81 -4.86 -0.45
N GLY A 347 16.75 -4.01 -0.88
CA GLY A 347 16.54 -3.12 -2.02
C GLY A 347 16.40 -3.91 -3.33
N LEU A 348 15.72 -3.32 -4.32
CA LEU A 348 15.67 -3.89 -5.67
C LEU A 348 17.04 -3.75 -6.34
N GLU A 349 17.50 -4.81 -6.98
CA GLU A 349 18.66 -4.81 -7.87
C GLU A 349 18.24 -4.37 -9.28
N PRO A 350 19.17 -3.89 -10.14
CA PRO A 350 18.82 -3.25 -11.42
C PRO A 350 17.94 -4.07 -12.38
N ASN A 351 17.95 -5.39 -12.27
CA ASN A 351 17.18 -6.30 -13.15
C ASN A 351 16.01 -6.95 -12.42
N ASP A 352 15.73 -6.52 -11.19
CA ASP A 352 14.63 -7.08 -10.42
C ASP A 352 13.28 -6.67 -10.99
N LYS A 353 12.34 -7.60 -10.88
CA LYS A 353 10.92 -7.39 -11.15
C LYS A 353 10.13 -7.71 -9.89
N ASP A 354 9.14 -6.91 -9.63
CA ASP A 354 8.16 -7.21 -8.59
C ASP A 354 6.96 -7.97 -9.16
N ILE A 355 6.15 -8.50 -8.26
CA ILE A 355 4.84 -9.07 -8.58
C ILE A 355 3.82 -8.54 -7.60
N LEU A 356 2.68 -8.10 -8.11
CA LEU A 356 1.48 -7.86 -7.31
C LEU A 356 0.57 -9.07 -7.40
N ILE A 357 0.13 -9.56 -6.25
CA ILE A 357 -0.90 -10.59 -6.14
C ILE A 357 -2.04 -10.03 -5.30
N MET A 358 -3.27 -10.10 -5.82
CA MET A 358 -4.49 -9.78 -5.10
C MET A 358 -5.51 -10.90 -5.32
N GLN A 359 -6.12 -11.39 -4.25
CA GLN A 359 -7.16 -12.41 -4.35
C GLN A 359 -8.35 -12.07 -3.46
N HIS A 360 -9.53 -12.00 -4.06
CA HIS A 360 -10.80 -11.97 -3.36
C HIS A 360 -11.42 -13.35 -3.32
N ILE A 361 -11.97 -13.73 -2.17
CA ILE A 361 -12.72 -14.96 -1.97
C ILE A 361 -14.08 -14.56 -1.42
N PHE A 362 -15.13 -14.85 -2.15
CA PHE A 362 -16.52 -14.62 -1.76
C PHE A 362 -17.21 -15.94 -1.52
N ASP A 363 -17.79 -16.12 -0.33
CA ASP A 363 -18.77 -17.15 -0.06
C ASP A 363 -20.16 -16.50 -0.16
N TYR A 364 -21.09 -17.12 -0.87
CA TYR A 364 -22.43 -16.59 -1.04
C TYR A 364 -23.48 -17.69 -1.22
N GLU A 365 -24.74 -17.35 -0.99
CA GLU A 365 -25.90 -18.21 -1.19
C GLU A 365 -26.74 -17.69 -2.37
N LEU A 366 -27.17 -18.60 -3.23
CA LEU A 366 -28.04 -18.33 -4.38
C LEU A 366 -28.99 -19.51 -4.55
N ASP A 367 -30.29 -19.27 -4.59
CA ASP A 367 -31.34 -20.31 -4.74
C ASP A 367 -31.20 -21.45 -3.76
N GLY A 368 -30.85 -21.15 -2.49
CA GLY A 368 -30.66 -22.13 -1.43
C GLY A 368 -29.38 -22.97 -1.51
N LYS A 369 -28.51 -22.71 -2.48
CA LYS A 369 -27.20 -23.34 -2.66
C LYS A 369 -26.07 -22.43 -2.23
N LYS A 370 -24.96 -23.02 -1.76
CA LYS A 370 -23.76 -22.30 -1.37
C LYS A 370 -22.72 -22.34 -2.48
N PHE A 371 -22.09 -21.23 -2.71
CA PHE A 371 -21.06 -21.05 -3.73
C PHE A 371 -19.84 -20.34 -3.13
N GLN A 372 -18.68 -20.63 -3.71
CA GLN A 372 -17.46 -19.85 -3.49
C GLN A 372 -16.98 -19.30 -4.83
N LYS A 373 -16.76 -18.00 -4.88
CA LYS A 373 -16.18 -17.31 -6.03
C LYS A 373 -14.85 -16.69 -5.65
N LYS A 374 -13.81 -16.99 -6.43
CA LYS A 374 -12.48 -16.37 -6.31
C LYS A 374 -12.25 -15.43 -7.48
N SER A 375 -11.59 -14.33 -7.21
CA SER A 375 -11.14 -13.37 -8.23
C SER A 375 -9.69 -13.03 -7.93
N THR A 376 -8.79 -13.37 -8.83
CA THR A 376 -7.35 -13.29 -8.61
C THR A 376 -6.72 -12.40 -9.67
N LEU A 377 -5.97 -11.38 -9.22
CA LEU A 377 -5.07 -10.56 -10.03
C LEU A 377 -3.65 -10.98 -9.73
N THR A 378 -2.88 -11.25 -10.78
CA THR A 378 -1.43 -11.38 -10.71
C THR A 378 -0.81 -10.51 -11.79
N LEU A 379 0.11 -9.64 -11.42
CA LEU A 379 0.77 -8.73 -12.34
C LEU A 379 2.26 -8.70 -12.02
N VAL A 380 3.10 -9.02 -12.99
CA VAL A 380 4.56 -8.90 -12.89
C VAL A 380 4.99 -7.56 -13.45
N GLY A 381 5.88 -6.86 -12.74
CA GLY A 381 6.49 -5.61 -13.21
C GLY A 381 7.45 -5.85 -14.38
N GLU A 382 7.77 -4.78 -15.07
CA GLU A 382 8.66 -4.83 -16.25
C GLU A 382 10.14 -4.68 -15.84
N ASP A 383 10.39 -3.77 -14.91
CA ASP A 383 11.71 -3.43 -14.36
C ASP A 383 11.56 -2.75 -12.99
N THR A 384 12.63 -2.14 -12.45
CA THR A 384 12.65 -1.44 -11.17
C THR A 384 11.98 -0.05 -11.19
N VAL A 385 11.60 0.45 -12.36
CA VAL A 385 10.91 1.73 -12.57
C VAL A 385 9.43 1.51 -12.89
N HIS A 386 9.15 0.58 -13.82
CA HIS A 386 7.80 0.16 -14.23
C HIS A 386 7.39 -1.09 -13.44
N THR A 387 7.37 -0.93 -12.12
CA THR A 387 6.99 -2.01 -11.22
C THR A 387 5.49 -2.32 -11.30
N ALA A 388 5.10 -3.55 -10.96
CA ALA A 388 3.69 -3.90 -10.81
C ALA A 388 3.00 -3.00 -9.76
N MET A 389 3.74 -2.65 -8.71
CA MET A 389 3.27 -1.71 -7.68
C MET A 389 3.04 -0.31 -8.26
N ALA A 390 3.98 0.25 -9.03
CA ALA A 390 3.82 1.57 -9.66
C ALA A 390 2.64 1.60 -10.65
N LYS A 391 2.49 0.53 -11.43
CA LYS A 391 1.38 0.38 -12.38
C LYS A 391 0.04 0.33 -11.67
N THR A 392 -0.10 -0.49 -10.65
CA THR A 392 -1.38 -0.68 -9.94
C THR A 392 -1.74 0.43 -8.96
N VAL A 393 -0.78 1.25 -8.52
CA VAL A 393 -1.05 2.46 -7.73
C VAL A 393 -1.30 3.66 -8.65
N GLY A 394 -0.48 3.84 -9.66
CA GLY A 394 -0.49 5.06 -10.49
C GLY A 394 -1.57 5.09 -11.57
N THR A 395 -1.78 3.97 -12.26
CA THR A 395 -2.70 3.94 -13.41
C THR A 395 -4.16 4.19 -13.02
N PRO A 396 -4.74 3.55 -11.96
CA PRO A 396 -6.12 3.83 -11.59
C PRO A 396 -6.34 5.29 -11.16
N LEU A 397 -5.35 5.88 -10.49
CA LEU A 397 -5.37 7.29 -10.11
C LEU A 397 -5.35 8.21 -11.33
N ALA A 398 -4.55 7.87 -12.36
CA ALA A 398 -4.50 8.60 -13.62
C ALA A 398 -5.82 8.51 -14.42
N ILE A 399 -6.40 7.32 -14.49
CA ILE A 399 -7.70 7.10 -15.15
C ILE A 399 -8.80 7.91 -14.44
N ALA A 400 -8.84 7.88 -13.10
CA ALA A 400 -9.79 8.66 -12.32
C ALA A 400 -9.62 10.17 -12.55
N ALA A 401 -8.38 10.65 -12.64
CA ALA A 401 -8.09 12.05 -12.98
C ALA A 401 -8.59 12.41 -14.38
N LYS A 402 -8.37 11.54 -15.38
CA LYS A 402 -8.94 11.71 -16.73
C LYS A 402 -10.45 11.78 -16.68
N MET A 403 -11.12 10.85 -16.02
CA MET A 403 -12.58 10.82 -15.88
C MET A 403 -13.13 12.11 -15.25
N LEU A 404 -12.46 12.61 -14.21
CA LEU A 404 -12.86 13.85 -13.54
C LEU A 404 -12.71 15.05 -14.49
N MET A 405 -11.58 15.18 -15.18
CA MET A 405 -11.29 16.30 -16.09
C MET A 405 -12.13 16.28 -17.36
N THR A 406 -12.60 15.11 -17.78
CA THR A 406 -13.51 14.96 -18.95
C THR A 406 -14.99 15.02 -18.58
N GLY A 407 -15.33 15.32 -17.31
CA GLY A 407 -16.70 15.48 -16.84
C GLY A 407 -17.48 14.18 -16.66
N GLN A 408 -16.81 13.02 -16.63
CA GLN A 408 -17.45 11.73 -16.37
C GLN A 408 -17.70 11.48 -14.87
N VAL A 409 -17.06 12.25 -13.99
CA VAL A 409 -17.24 12.18 -12.54
C VAL A 409 -17.89 13.45 -12.02
N ASN A 410 -19.10 13.30 -11.49
CA ASN A 410 -19.88 14.40 -10.92
C ASN A 410 -20.01 14.33 -9.40
N ASP A 411 -19.40 13.35 -8.75
CA ASP A 411 -19.36 13.21 -7.30
C ASP A 411 -18.54 14.35 -6.67
N ARG A 412 -19.01 14.87 -5.53
CA ARG A 412 -18.36 15.97 -4.80
C ARG A 412 -18.28 15.67 -3.31
N GLY A 413 -17.37 16.32 -2.61
CA GLY A 413 -16.97 15.96 -1.26
C GLY A 413 -15.88 14.90 -1.27
N VAL A 414 -15.74 14.14 -0.19
CA VAL A 414 -14.83 12.99 -0.10
C VAL A 414 -15.48 11.81 -0.82
N VAL A 415 -14.78 11.27 -1.83
CA VAL A 415 -15.27 10.25 -2.76
C VAL A 415 -14.32 9.06 -2.75
N MET A 416 -14.88 7.85 -2.68
CA MET A 416 -14.19 6.57 -2.88
C MET A 416 -14.71 5.88 -4.14
N PRO A 417 -13.91 5.06 -4.85
CA PRO A 417 -14.30 4.45 -6.12
C PRO A 417 -15.15 3.17 -5.94
N ILE A 418 -16.22 3.28 -5.13
CA ILE A 418 -17.10 2.15 -4.76
C ILE A 418 -18.45 2.11 -5.49
N LYS A 419 -18.68 3.08 -6.39
CA LYS A 419 -19.93 3.15 -7.17
C LYS A 419 -19.72 2.63 -8.60
N PRO A 420 -20.74 1.99 -9.23
CA PRO A 420 -20.61 1.40 -10.57
C PRO A 420 -20.08 2.34 -11.65
N HIS A 421 -20.50 3.62 -11.63
CA HIS A 421 -20.05 4.62 -12.59
C HIS A 421 -18.60 5.09 -12.38
N LEU A 422 -17.97 4.76 -11.23
CA LEU A 422 -16.57 4.98 -10.95
C LEU A 422 -15.74 3.72 -11.20
N TYR A 423 -16.08 2.61 -10.54
CA TYR A 423 -15.24 1.42 -10.60
C TYR A 423 -15.27 0.71 -11.96
N ASN A 424 -16.41 0.69 -12.67
CA ASN A 424 -16.45 -0.02 -13.95
C ASN A 424 -15.55 0.60 -15.02
N PRO A 425 -15.63 1.92 -15.30
CA PRO A 425 -14.74 2.53 -16.28
C PRO A 425 -13.25 2.38 -15.91
N ILE A 426 -12.90 2.55 -14.62
CA ILE A 426 -11.51 2.43 -14.17
C ILE A 426 -11.02 1.00 -14.38
N LEU A 427 -11.76 -0.02 -13.93
CA LEU A 427 -11.35 -1.41 -14.06
C LEU A 427 -11.30 -1.86 -15.53
N ASN A 428 -12.23 -1.41 -16.36
CA ASN A 428 -12.23 -1.77 -17.78
C ASN A 428 -11.01 -1.20 -18.50
N GLU A 429 -10.64 0.05 -18.22
CA GLU A 429 -9.45 0.64 -18.83
C GLU A 429 -8.16 0.04 -18.26
N LEU A 430 -8.13 -0.34 -16.98
CA LEU A 430 -7.00 -1.03 -16.35
C LEU A 430 -6.69 -2.38 -17.03
N GLU A 431 -7.70 -3.07 -17.59
CA GLU A 431 -7.48 -4.31 -18.34
C GLU A 431 -6.62 -4.09 -19.60
N GLU A 432 -6.68 -2.90 -20.23
CA GLU A 432 -5.83 -2.53 -21.37
C GLU A 432 -4.36 -2.41 -20.99
N TYR A 433 -4.09 -2.13 -19.70
CA TYR A 433 -2.75 -2.07 -19.10
C TYR A 433 -2.30 -3.39 -18.47
N GLY A 434 -3.05 -4.49 -18.70
CA GLY A 434 -2.74 -5.82 -18.20
C GLY A 434 -3.18 -6.08 -16.74
N VAL A 435 -3.88 -5.14 -16.11
CA VAL A 435 -4.44 -5.31 -14.76
C VAL A 435 -5.79 -6.01 -14.88
N LYS A 436 -5.74 -7.35 -14.92
CA LYS A 436 -6.92 -8.18 -15.22
C LYS A 436 -7.11 -9.26 -14.16
N PHE A 437 -8.32 -9.39 -13.66
CA PHE A 437 -8.72 -10.45 -12.74
C PHE A 437 -9.15 -11.72 -13.49
N VAL A 438 -8.71 -12.87 -12.96
CA VAL A 438 -9.19 -14.19 -13.37
C VAL A 438 -10.18 -14.67 -12.31
N GLU A 439 -11.38 -15.04 -12.75
CA GLU A 439 -12.45 -15.47 -11.86
C GLU A 439 -12.67 -16.98 -11.94
N GLU A 440 -12.87 -17.60 -10.80
CA GLU A 440 -13.22 -19.00 -10.63
C GLU A 440 -14.43 -19.11 -9.71
N GLU A 441 -15.40 -19.97 -10.04
CA GLU A 441 -16.60 -20.17 -9.23
C GLU A 441 -16.87 -21.67 -9.07
N ARG A 442 -17.23 -22.09 -7.85
CA ARG A 442 -17.63 -23.47 -7.55
C ARG A 442 -18.80 -23.50 -6.59
N GLN A 443 -19.66 -24.49 -6.75
CA GLN A 443 -20.65 -24.84 -5.73
C GLN A 443 -19.97 -25.59 -4.58
N LEU A 444 -20.32 -25.26 -3.31
CA LEU A 444 -19.81 -25.88 -2.10
C LEU A 444 -20.66 -27.08 -1.67
#